data_120ab6f0228c36cfab374d6943e8628c
#
_entry.id   120ab6f0228c36cfab374d6943e8628c
#
_cell.length_a   1.000
_cell.length_b   1.000
_cell.length_c   1.000
_cell.angle_alpha   90.00
_cell.angle_beta   90.00
_cell.angle_gamma   90.00
#
_symmetry.space_group_name_H-M   'P 1'
#
loop_
_entity.id
_entity.type
_entity.pdbx_description
1 polymer ?
#
loop_
_entity_poly.entity_id
_entity_poly.type
_entity_poly.pdbx_seq_one_letter_code
_entity_poly.pdbx_strand_id
1 'polypeptide(L)'
;DHVNNKNKVVVMFIIGVILAVALSVYDKLPLSAMIIILVAGIFYVSKHRGFTHTLLGVSVLSFLFTLIVMGFIPFINKLLIVSNIAWPSSILLFVVMILVGYFIVSRKYLLWYVLLVGIYLFLFPVDYGNIGSSNVFLMFFIGAISHIILDLWTPAGLCLFIPVSYKKYHRSMALLLILIWIICSLHYITVNGSLLTNFTSIFKYA
;
A
#
# COMPACT_ATOMS: atom_id res chain seq x y z
N ASP A 1 10.89 -2.63 -10.36
CA ASP A 1 10.37 -3.00 -11.67
C ASP A 1 9.44 -4.21 -11.60
N HIS A 2 8.24 -4.01 -11.01
CA HIS A 2 7.33 -5.12 -10.69
C HIS A 2 6.56 -5.60 -11.92
N VAL A 3 6.29 -4.69 -12.87
CA VAL A 3 5.57 -4.98 -14.11
C VAL A 3 6.38 -5.91 -15.03
N ASN A 4 7.71 -5.91 -14.93
CA ASN A 4 8.57 -6.80 -15.72
C ASN A 4 8.70 -8.22 -15.13
N ASN A 5 8.25 -8.45 -13.90
CA ASN A 5 8.32 -9.76 -13.27
C ASN A 5 6.97 -10.50 -13.39
N LYS A 6 6.68 -11.00 -14.59
CA LYS A 6 5.46 -11.76 -14.89
C LYS A 6 5.19 -12.88 -13.87
N ASN A 7 6.24 -13.50 -13.33
CA ASN A 7 6.11 -14.55 -12.32
C ASN A 7 5.49 -14.02 -11.02
N LYS A 8 5.86 -12.80 -10.58
CA LYS A 8 5.23 -12.20 -9.39
C LYS A 8 3.74 -11.90 -9.61
N VAL A 9 3.39 -11.42 -10.79
CA VAL A 9 1.99 -11.12 -11.15
C VAL A 9 1.16 -12.41 -11.18
N VAL A 10 1.73 -13.48 -11.76
CA VAL A 10 1.07 -14.80 -11.77
C VAL A 10 0.89 -15.33 -10.34
N VAL A 11 1.91 -15.22 -9.48
CA VAL A 11 1.80 -15.61 -8.07
C VAL A 11 0.73 -14.79 -7.35
N MET A 12 0.67 -13.48 -7.59
CA MET A 12 -0.36 -12.62 -7.03
C MET A 12 -1.77 -13.06 -7.46
N PHE A 13 -1.94 -13.39 -8.74
CA PHE A 13 -3.20 -13.89 -9.29
C PHE A 13 -3.60 -15.22 -8.62
N ILE A 14 -2.67 -16.18 -8.52
CA ILE A 14 -2.91 -17.48 -7.88
C ILE A 14 -3.30 -17.29 -6.41
N ILE A 15 -2.58 -16.46 -5.67
CA ILE A 15 -2.91 -16.14 -4.26
C ILE A 15 -4.31 -15.53 -4.18
N GLY A 16 -4.66 -14.61 -5.07
CA GLY A 16 -6.00 -14.01 -5.14
C GLY A 16 -7.08 -15.06 -5.36
N VAL A 17 -6.87 -16.01 -6.26
CA VAL A 17 -7.83 -17.10 -6.53
C VAL A 17 -7.95 -18.04 -5.33
N ILE A 18 -6.82 -18.46 -4.72
CA ILE A 18 -6.85 -19.33 -3.52
C ILE A 18 -7.60 -18.63 -2.39
N LEU A 19 -7.33 -17.35 -2.15
CA LEU A 19 -8.02 -16.57 -1.15
C LEU A 19 -9.51 -16.41 -1.49
N ALA A 20 -9.86 -16.18 -2.74
CA ALA A 20 -11.26 -16.07 -3.15
C ALA A 20 -12.04 -17.37 -2.85
N VAL A 21 -11.45 -18.52 -3.15
CA VAL A 21 -12.05 -19.82 -2.84
C VAL A 21 -12.12 -20.06 -1.34
N ALA A 22 -11.05 -19.82 -0.60
CA ALA A 22 -11.02 -20.02 0.85
C ALA A 22 -11.99 -19.08 1.57
N LEU A 23 -12.10 -17.82 1.14
CA LEU A 23 -12.97 -16.83 1.74
C LEU A 23 -14.45 -17.05 1.39
N SER A 24 -14.75 -17.59 0.22
CA SER A 24 -16.12 -17.88 -0.19
C SER A 24 -16.84 -18.86 0.77
N VAL A 25 -16.08 -19.64 1.54
CA VAL A 25 -16.62 -20.53 2.59
C VAL A 25 -17.14 -19.72 3.78
N TYR A 26 -16.54 -18.56 4.07
CA TYR A 26 -16.86 -17.73 5.24
C TYR A 26 -17.65 -16.47 4.90
N ASP A 27 -17.56 -16.00 3.66
CA ASP A 27 -18.21 -14.77 3.21
C ASP A 27 -18.78 -14.93 1.79
N LYS A 28 -19.99 -14.42 1.55
CA LYS A 28 -20.67 -14.58 0.26
C LYS A 28 -19.93 -13.87 -0.89
N LEU A 29 -19.12 -12.85 -0.60
CA LEU A 29 -18.36 -12.09 -1.58
C LEU A 29 -16.99 -11.69 -1.01
N PRO A 30 -15.92 -12.44 -1.29
CA PRO A 30 -14.57 -12.13 -0.83
C PRO A 30 -13.98 -10.95 -1.62
N LEU A 31 -14.49 -9.75 -1.36
CA LEU A 31 -14.18 -8.54 -2.11
C LEU A 31 -12.66 -8.27 -2.17
N SER A 32 -11.96 -8.44 -1.04
CA SER A 32 -10.50 -8.23 -0.97
C SER A 32 -9.73 -9.15 -1.91
N ALA A 33 -10.12 -10.43 -1.99
CA ALA A 33 -9.49 -11.39 -2.87
C ALA A 33 -9.78 -11.07 -4.35
N MET A 34 -11.01 -10.66 -4.67
CA MET A 34 -11.36 -10.21 -6.03
C MET A 34 -10.56 -8.97 -6.43
N ILE A 35 -10.33 -8.04 -5.50
CA ILE A 35 -9.50 -6.85 -5.77
C ILE A 35 -8.03 -7.25 -6.01
N ILE A 36 -7.49 -8.26 -5.30
CA ILE A 36 -6.13 -8.77 -5.59
C ILE A 36 -6.05 -9.30 -7.02
N ILE A 37 -7.04 -10.07 -7.45
CA ILE A 37 -7.11 -10.59 -8.83
C ILE A 37 -7.16 -9.43 -9.83
N LEU A 38 -8.00 -8.41 -9.56
CA LEU A 38 -8.10 -7.21 -10.40
C LEU A 38 -6.76 -6.48 -10.50
N VAL A 39 -6.09 -6.24 -9.36
CA VAL A 39 -4.77 -5.57 -9.32
C VAL A 39 -3.72 -6.39 -10.07
N ALA A 40 -3.72 -7.72 -9.92
CA ALA A 40 -2.86 -8.61 -10.69
C ALA A 40 -3.13 -8.47 -12.20
N GLY A 41 -4.40 -8.40 -12.62
CA GLY A 41 -4.78 -8.14 -14.01
C GLY A 41 -4.28 -6.79 -14.53
N ILE A 42 -4.44 -5.73 -13.73
CA ILE A 42 -3.91 -4.40 -14.07
C ILE A 42 -2.39 -4.46 -14.28
N PHE A 43 -1.64 -5.10 -13.38
CA PHE A 43 -0.19 -5.24 -13.52
C PHE A 43 0.21 -6.12 -14.70
N TYR A 44 -0.57 -7.15 -15.03
CA TYR A 44 -0.31 -8.02 -16.19
C TYR A 44 -0.42 -7.29 -17.52
N VAL A 45 -1.45 -6.44 -17.66
CA VAL A 45 -1.73 -5.68 -18.88
C VAL A 45 -0.87 -4.42 -18.99
N SER A 46 -0.45 -3.86 -17.84
CA SER A 46 0.31 -2.61 -17.80
C SER A 46 1.72 -2.81 -18.35
N LYS A 47 2.10 -1.91 -19.28
CA LYS A 47 3.49 -1.82 -19.75
C LYS A 47 4.34 -1.11 -18.70
N HIS A 48 5.64 -1.40 -18.69
CA HIS A 48 6.62 -0.66 -17.90
C HIS A 48 6.51 0.85 -18.19
N ARG A 49 6.42 1.68 -17.15
CA ARG A 49 6.14 3.12 -17.22
C ARG A 49 4.83 3.48 -17.95
N GLY A 50 3.86 2.55 -18.00
CA GLY A 50 2.52 2.76 -18.52
C GLY A 50 1.55 3.33 -17.47
N PHE A 51 0.31 2.88 -17.51
CA PHE A 51 -0.78 3.35 -16.65
C PHE A 51 -0.43 3.40 -15.15
N THR A 52 0.30 2.40 -14.64
CA THR A 52 0.68 2.30 -13.22
C THR A 52 1.62 3.40 -12.73
N HIS A 53 2.24 4.15 -13.66
CA HIS A 53 3.13 5.29 -13.36
C HIS A 53 2.49 6.63 -13.75
N THR A 54 1.18 6.66 -13.96
CA THR A 54 0.41 7.90 -14.14
C THR A 54 -0.21 8.32 -12.81
N LEU A 55 -0.57 9.60 -12.67
CA LEU A 55 -1.26 10.09 -11.48
C LEU A 55 -2.60 9.37 -11.26
N LEU A 56 -3.34 9.14 -12.34
CA LEU A 56 -4.60 8.40 -12.29
C LEU A 56 -4.36 6.94 -11.88
N GLY A 57 -3.38 6.27 -12.49
CA GLY A 57 -3.05 4.88 -12.16
C GLY A 57 -2.61 4.71 -10.71
N VAL A 58 -1.77 5.63 -10.20
CA VAL A 58 -1.36 5.64 -8.79
C VAL A 58 -2.53 5.86 -7.85
N SER A 59 -3.44 6.81 -8.17
CA SER A 59 -4.62 7.05 -7.34
C SER A 59 -5.52 5.81 -7.28
N VAL A 60 -5.78 5.18 -8.42
CA VAL A 60 -6.59 3.95 -8.51
C VAL A 60 -5.92 2.80 -7.74
N LEU A 61 -4.62 2.58 -7.94
CA LEU A 61 -3.90 1.52 -7.23
C LEU A 61 -3.86 1.74 -5.73
N SER A 62 -3.62 2.99 -5.28
CA SER A 62 -3.65 3.34 -3.86
C SER A 62 -5.01 3.06 -3.24
N PHE A 63 -6.08 3.39 -3.95
CA PHE A 63 -7.45 3.07 -3.53
C PHE A 63 -7.70 1.56 -3.46
N LEU A 64 -7.30 0.80 -4.48
CA LEU A 64 -7.45 -0.66 -4.49
C LEU A 64 -6.65 -1.33 -3.37
N PHE A 65 -5.40 -0.91 -3.11
CA PHE A 65 -4.62 -1.42 -2.00
C PHE A 65 -5.23 -1.07 -0.64
N THR A 66 -5.84 0.11 -0.51
CA THR A 66 -6.60 0.47 0.69
C THR A 66 -7.75 -0.50 0.93
N LEU A 67 -8.53 -0.79 -0.12
CA LEU A 67 -9.64 -1.74 0.00
C LEU A 67 -9.16 -3.16 0.35
N ILE A 68 -8.01 -3.59 -0.20
CA ILE A 68 -7.39 -4.87 0.17
C ILE A 68 -7.07 -4.88 1.66
N VAL A 69 -6.34 -3.89 2.17
CA VAL A 69 -5.96 -3.81 3.59
C VAL A 69 -7.18 -3.77 4.48
N MET A 70 -8.12 -2.85 4.20
CA MET A 70 -9.33 -2.67 5.02
C MET A 70 -10.25 -3.90 5.00
N GLY A 71 -10.25 -4.68 3.93
CA GLY A 71 -11.04 -5.90 3.85
C GLY A 71 -10.37 -7.13 4.48
N PHE A 72 -9.03 -7.21 4.45
CA PHE A 72 -8.31 -8.34 5.05
C PHE A 72 -8.31 -8.30 6.58
N ILE A 73 -8.20 -7.13 7.18
CA ILE A 73 -8.12 -6.98 8.64
C ILE A 73 -9.32 -7.60 9.37
N PRO A 74 -10.58 -7.22 9.08
CA PRO A 74 -11.75 -7.81 9.73
C PRO A 74 -11.86 -9.31 9.50
N PHE A 75 -11.47 -9.76 8.30
CA PHE A 75 -11.51 -11.17 7.94
C PHE A 75 -10.54 -11.99 8.81
N ILE A 76 -9.27 -11.57 8.89
CA ILE A 76 -8.27 -12.27 9.70
C ILE A 76 -8.68 -12.25 11.18
N ASN A 77 -9.22 -11.14 11.69
CA ASN A 77 -9.75 -11.06 13.05
C ASN A 77 -10.86 -12.10 13.29
N LYS A 78 -11.82 -12.22 12.37
CA LYS A 78 -12.89 -13.22 12.48
C LYS A 78 -12.35 -14.64 12.47
N LEU A 79 -11.37 -14.93 11.62
CA LEU A 79 -10.73 -16.24 11.54
C LEU A 79 -10.00 -16.60 12.84
N LEU A 80 -9.30 -15.66 13.46
CA LEU A 80 -8.59 -15.85 14.71
C LEU A 80 -9.53 -16.05 15.90
N ILE A 81 -10.64 -15.31 15.95
CA ILE A 81 -11.69 -15.50 16.97
C ILE A 81 -12.26 -16.91 16.86
N VAL A 82 -12.59 -17.39 15.66
CA VAL A 82 -13.10 -18.75 15.43
C VAL A 82 -12.08 -19.82 15.82
N SER A 83 -10.78 -19.54 15.64
CA SER A 83 -9.68 -20.45 16.01
C SER A 83 -9.27 -20.35 17.48
N ASN A 84 -9.94 -19.53 18.31
CA ASN A 84 -9.56 -19.24 19.69
C ASN A 84 -8.12 -18.68 19.86
N ILE A 85 -7.58 -18.02 18.84
CA ILE A 85 -6.25 -17.42 18.85
C ILE A 85 -6.40 -15.91 19.04
N ALA A 86 -6.05 -15.41 20.20
CA ALA A 86 -6.03 -13.96 20.47
C ALA A 86 -4.66 -13.38 20.06
N TRP A 87 -4.54 -12.87 18.85
CA TRP A 87 -3.35 -12.15 18.41
C TRP A 87 -3.55 -10.62 18.54
N PRO A 88 -2.49 -9.89 18.96
CA PRO A 88 -2.53 -8.43 18.95
C PRO A 88 -2.80 -7.90 17.54
N SER A 89 -3.60 -6.86 17.46
CA SER A 89 -3.96 -6.21 16.18
C SER A 89 -2.75 -5.77 15.35
N SER A 90 -1.67 -5.36 16.00
CA SER A 90 -0.42 -4.99 15.34
C SER A 90 0.23 -6.14 14.56
N ILE A 91 0.13 -7.39 15.04
CA ILE A 91 0.66 -8.56 14.31
C ILE A 91 -0.15 -8.82 13.05
N LEU A 92 -1.46 -8.66 13.11
CA LEU A 92 -2.33 -8.80 11.94
C LEU A 92 -1.99 -7.78 10.86
N LEU A 93 -1.82 -6.52 11.26
CA LEU A 93 -1.39 -5.47 10.33
C LEU A 93 -0.01 -5.79 9.73
N PHE A 94 0.91 -6.28 10.55
CA PHE A 94 2.23 -6.69 10.08
C PHE A 94 2.14 -7.76 8.98
N VAL A 95 1.33 -8.79 9.17
CA VAL A 95 1.13 -9.85 8.16
C VAL A 95 0.55 -9.28 6.87
N VAL A 96 -0.49 -8.44 6.96
CA VAL A 96 -1.10 -7.80 5.78
C VAL A 96 -0.10 -6.88 5.08
N MET A 97 0.69 -6.09 5.82
CA MET A 97 1.70 -5.21 5.25
C MET A 97 2.84 -5.98 4.59
N ILE A 98 3.27 -7.13 5.15
CA ILE A 98 4.24 -8.01 4.48
C ILE A 98 3.68 -8.53 3.16
N LEU A 99 2.43 -8.99 3.15
CA LEU A 99 1.79 -9.50 1.94
C LEU A 99 1.73 -8.43 0.85
N VAL A 100 1.27 -7.25 1.18
CA VAL A 100 1.23 -6.10 0.26
C VAL A 100 2.63 -5.70 -0.18
N GLY A 101 3.58 -5.62 0.77
CA GLY A 101 4.98 -5.27 0.49
C GLY A 101 5.66 -6.28 -0.43
N TYR A 102 5.37 -7.57 -0.30
CA TYR A 102 5.89 -8.61 -1.20
C TYR A 102 5.53 -8.32 -2.66
N PHE A 103 4.35 -7.78 -2.92
CA PHE A 103 3.92 -7.42 -4.28
C PHE A 103 4.48 -6.08 -4.75
N ILE A 104 4.59 -5.09 -3.87
CA ILE A 104 5.01 -3.73 -4.24
C ILE A 104 6.52 -3.55 -4.20
N VAL A 105 7.20 -4.10 -3.18
CA VAL A 105 8.63 -3.87 -2.94
C VAL A 105 9.49 -4.82 -3.76
N SER A 106 10.61 -4.34 -4.30
CA SER A 106 11.57 -5.19 -4.99
C SER A 106 12.24 -6.17 -4.01
N ARG A 107 12.62 -7.37 -4.48
CA ARG A 107 13.26 -8.41 -3.63
C ARG A 107 14.48 -7.88 -2.89
N LYS A 108 15.26 -6.99 -3.51
CA LYS A 108 16.46 -6.39 -2.92
C LYS A 108 16.16 -5.58 -1.64
N TYR A 109 15.01 -4.92 -1.58
CA TYR A 109 14.63 -4.05 -0.47
C TYR A 109 13.57 -4.67 0.45
N LEU A 110 13.09 -5.87 0.13
CA LEU A 110 12.01 -6.50 0.89
C LEU A 110 12.39 -6.74 2.36
N LEU A 111 13.63 -7.18 2.62
CA LEU A 111 14.10 -7.38 3.98
C LEU A 111 14.08 -6.08 4.79
N TRP A 112 14.59 -5.00 4.22
CA TRP A 112 14.60 -3.69 4.85
C TRP A 112 13.18 -3.17 5.11
N TYR A 113 12.28 -3.39 4.16
CA TYR A 113 10.88 -3.05 4.32
C TYR A 113 10.24 -3.80 5.49
N VAL A 114 10.43 -5.12 5.58
CA VAL A 114 9.89 -5.95 6.67
C VAL A 114 10.45 -5.51 8.02
N LEU A 115 11.76 -5.23 8.12
CA LEU A 115 12.38 -4.73 9.34
C LEU A 115 11.81 -3.37 9.75
N LEU A 116 11.70 -2.43 8.82
CA LEU A 116 11.16 -1.09 9.11
C LEU A 116 9.70 -1.15 9.55
N VAL A 117 8.87 -1.92 8.87
CA VAL A 117 7.46 -2.09 9.27
C VAL A 117 7.36 -2.79 10.62
N GLY A 118 8.19 -3.81 10.89
CA GLY A 118 8.23 -4.49 12.17
C GLY A 118 8.63 -3.56 13.31
N ILE A 119 9.70 -2.80 13.15
CA ILE A 119 10.15 -1.80 14.14
C ILE A 119 9.06 -0.74 14.36
N TYR A 120 8.46 -0.22 13.27
CA TYR A 120 7.41 0.78 13.37
C TYR A 120 6.21 0.27 14.18
N LEU A 121 5.69 -0.93 13.89
CA LEU A 121 4.53 -1.48 14.59
C LEU A 121 4.85 -1.92 16.03
N PHE A 122 6.11 -2.25 16.32
CA PHE A 122 6.56 -2.53 17.68
C PHE A 122 6.62 -1.25 18.52
N LEU A 123 7.15 -0.16 17.97
CA LEU A 123 7.25 1.12 18.68
C LEU A 123 5.90 1.85 18.77
N PHE A 124 5.06 1.68 17.77
CA PHE A 124 3.76 2.34 17.64
C PHE A 124 2.66 1.29 17.43
N PRO A 125 2.22 0.60 18.51
CA PRO A 125 1.13 -0.35 18.40
C PRO A 125 -0.13 0.37 17.91
N VAL A 126 -0.64 -0.11 16.80
CA VAL A 126 -1.77 0.50 16.09
C VAL A 126 -3.04 -0.26 16.46
N ASP A 127 -4.05 0.47 16.92
CA ASP A 127 -5.39 -0.07 17.11
C ASP A 127 -6.21 0.11 15.82
N TYR A 128 -6.71 -0.98 15.26
CA TYR A 128 -7.49 -0.97 14.01
C TYR A 128 -8.77 -0.15 14.09
N GLY A 129 -9.40 -0.08 15.26
CA GLY A 129 -10.62 0.68 15.44
C GLY A 129 -10.47 2.16 15.08
N ASN A 130 -9.22 2.65 15.10
CA ASN A 130 -8.88 4.05 14.87
C ASN A 130 -8.22 4.33 13.51
N ILE A 131 -7.96 3.28 12.68
CA ILE A 131 -7.37 3.49 11.35
C ILE A 131 -8.49 3.82 10.36
N GLY A 132 -8.65 5.09 10.04
CA GLY A 132 -9.53 5.52 8.96
C GLY A 132 -9.03 5.07 7.58
N SER A 133 -9.94 4.67 6.70
CA SER A 133 -9.60 4.30 5.31
C SER A 133 -8.86 5.41 4.57
N SER A 134 -9.14 6.67 4.87
CA SER A 134 -8.44 7.85 4.34
C SER A 134 -6.95 7.85 4.70
N ASN A 135 -6.59 7.44 5.91
CA ASN A 135 -5.20 7.39 6.35
C ASN A 135 -4.43 6.31 5.60
N VAL A 136 -5.02 5.12 5.43
CA VAL A 136 -4.41 4.03 4.66
C VAL A 136 -4.24 4.43 3.20
N PHE A 137 -5.24 5.09 2.60
CA PHE A 137 -5.16 5.63 1.24
C PHE A 137 -4.01 6.63 1.10
N LEU A 138 -3.92 7.61 2.01
CA LEU A 138 -2.85 8.61 1.98
C LEU A 138 -1.46 7.98 2.11
N MET A 139 -1.28 6.97 2.96
CA MET A 139 -0.01 6.25 3.08
C MET A 139 0.41 5.61 1.74
N PHE A 140 -0.49 4.89 1.07
CA PHE A 140 -0.20 4.30 -0.23
C PHE A 140 0.04 5.35 -1.30
N PHE A 141 -0.78 6.40 -1.31
CA PHE A 141 -0.67 7.48 -2.29
C PHE A 141 0.65 8.24 -2.15
N ILE A 142 1.03 8.64 -0.93
CA ILE A 142 2.30 9.33 -0.64
C ILE A 142 3.49 8.45 -1.05
N GLY A 143 3.45 7.15 -0.72
CA GLY A 143 4.49 6.20 -1.12
C GLY A 143 4.60 6.04 -2.64
N ALA A 144 3.48 5.97 -3.35
CA ALA A 144 3.47 5.83 -4.79
C ALA A 144 3.88 7.14 -5.50
N ILE A 145 3.49 8.31 -4.99
CA ILE A 145 3.96 9.61 -5.51
C ILE A 145 5.48 9.75 -5.35
N SER A 146 6.07 9.30 -4.22
CA SER A 146 7.52 9.34 -4.05
C SER A 146 8.26 8.54 -5.13
N HIS A 147 7.70 7.40 -5.54
CA HIS A 147 8.25 6.61 -6.66
C HIS A 147 8.15 7.35 -8.00
N ILE A 148 7.00 7.97 -8.29
CA ILE A 148 6.83 8.80 -9.50
C ILE A 148 7.83 9.96 -9.54
N ILE A 149 8.07 10.62 -8.41
CA ILE A 149 9.05 11.70 -8.31
C ILE A 149 10.45 11.21 -8.71
N LEU A 150 10.87 10.04 -8.22
CA LEU A 150 12.16 9.45 -8.57
C LEU A 150 12.26 9.10 -10.07
N ASP A 151 11.18 8.59 -10.64
CA ASP A 151 11.14 8.26 -12.07
C ASP A 151 11.16 9.49 -12.97
N LEU A 152 10.52 10.58 -12.57
CA LEU A 152 10.58 11.87 -13.28
C LEU A 152 11.99 12.50 -13.27
N TRP A 153 12.82 12.14 -12.30
CA TRP A 153 14.21 12.59 -12.23
C TRP A 153 15.09 11.89 -13.26
N THR A 154 14.63 10.76 -13.79
CA THR A 154 15.36 10.03 -14.84
C THR A 154 15.27 10.74 -16.20
N PRO A 155 16.28 10.61 -17.08
CA PRO A 155 16.26 11.23 -18.42
C PRO A 155 15.08 10.77 -19.31
N ALA A 156 14.54 9.59 -19.05
CA ALA A 156 13.45 9.02 -19.84
C ALA A 156 12.11 9.75 -19.67
N GLY A 157 11.91 10.42 -18.52
CA GLY A 157 10.66 11.08 -18.16
C GLY A 157 9.47 10.13 -18.03
N LEU A 158 8.31 10.67 -17.68
CA LEU A 158 7.03 9.94 -17.53
C LEU A 158 5.87 10.67 -18.20
N CYS A 159 4.93 9.90 -18.73
CA CYS A 159 3.64 10.40 -19.21
C CYS A 159 2.61 10.38 -18.06
N LEU A 160 2.57 11.43 -17.24
CA LEU A 160 1.79 11.50 -15.99
C LEU A 160 0.27 11.49 -16.18
N PHE A 161 -0.21 12.01 -17.30
CA PHE A 161 -1.63 12.30 -17.52
C PHE A 161 -2.30 11.36 -18.54
N ILE A 162 -1.76 10.17 -18.78
CA ILE A 162 -2.46 9.17 -19.60
C ILE A 162 -3.79 8.81 -18.92
N PRO A 163 -4.92 8.73 -19.69
CA PRO A 163 -5.06 8.81 -21.15
C PRO A 163 -5.26 10.23 -21.72
N VAL A 164 -5.31 11.26 -20.89
CA VAL A 164 -5.63 12.64 -21.31
C VAL A 164 -4.48 13.26 -22.13
N SER A 165 -3.23 12.96 -21.76
CA SER A 165 -2.05 13.49 -22.43
C SER A 165 -0.91 12.48 -22.43
N TYR A 166 -0.29 12.28 -23.59
CA TYR A 166 0.91 11.45 -23.78
C TYR A 166 2.20 12.27 -23.68
N LYS A 167 2.12 13.55 -23.27
CA LYS A 167 3.30 14.40 -23.08
C LYS A 167 4.19 13.85 -21.98
N LYS A 168 5.49 13.75 -22.26
CA LYS A 168 6.50 13.37 -21.27
C LYS A 168 6.86 14.56 -20.38
N TYR A 169 6.86 14.33 -19.09
CA TYR A 169 7.26 15.27 -18.07
C TYR A 169 8.59 14.84 -17.45
N HIS A 170 9.35 15.80 -16.96
CA HIS A 170 10.70 15.62 -16.42
C HIS A 170 10.84 16.37 -15.09
N ARG A 171 12.06 16.77 -14.73
CA ARG A 171 12.46 17.37 -13.43
C ARG A 171 11.57 18.54 -12.95
N SER A 172 11.10 19.40 -13.84
CA SER A 172 10.23 20.51 -13.45
C SER A 172 8.93 20.03 -12.80
N MET A 173 8.35 18.96 -13.34
CA MET A 173 7.15 18.34 -12.78
C MET A 173 7.46 17.56 -11.49
N ALA A 174 8.68 16.99 -11.38
CA ALA A 174 9.13 16.36 -10.15
C ALA A 174 9.16 17.35 -8.99
N LEU A 175 9.65 18.56 -9.19
CA LEU A 175 9.68 19.62 -8.17
C LEU A 175 8.28 20.01 -7.69
N LEU A 176 7.32 20.13 -8.59
CA LEU A 176 5.93 20.40 -8.24
C LEU A 176 5.32 19.25 -7.42
N LEU A 177 5.58 18.00 -7.81
CA LEU A 177 5.11 16.84 -7.08
C LEU A 177 5.79 16.69 -5.70
N ILE A 178 7.05 17.11 -5.55
CA ILE A 178 7.73 17.15 -4.24
C ILE A 178 6.99 18.13 -3.32
N LEU A 179 6.60 19.30 -3.81
CA LEU A 179 5.85 20.26 -3.01
C LEU A 179 4.51 19.66 -2.54
N ILE A 180 3.76 19.05 -3.45
CA ILE A 180 2.50 18.38 -3.12
C ILE A 180 2.75 17.25 -2.11
N TRP A 181 3.79 16.44 -2.32
CA TRP A 181 4.16 15.34 -1.44
C TRP A 181 4.47 15.82 -0.01
N ILE A 182 5.22 16.94 0.14
CA ILE A 182 5.52 17.56 1.43
C ILE A 182 4.22 18.02 2.10
N ILE A 183 3.34 18.72 1.37
CA ILE A 183 2.06 19.21 1.91
C ILE A 183 1.19 18.03 2.39
N CYS A 184 1.05 16.98 1.58
CA CYS A 184 0.28 15.80 1.96
C CYS A 184 0.88 15.09 3.17
N SER A 185 2.21 14.99 3.23
CA SER A 185 2.91 14.34 4.35
C SER A 185 2.75 15.14 5.65
N LEU A 186 2.88 16.46 5.60
CA LEU A 186 2.65 17.34 6.74
C LEU A 186 1.19 17.27 7.20
N HIS A 187 0.24 17.30 6.28
CA HIS A 187 -1.18 17.13 6.61
C HIS A 187 -1.44 15.78 7.29
N TYR A 188 -0.86 14.70 6.76
CA TYR A 188 -0.95 13.37 7.38
C TYR A 188 -0.42 13.36 8.82
N ILE A 189 0.75 13.97 9.05
CA ILE A 189 1.36 14.08 10.39
C ILE A 189 0.50 14.92 11.33
N THR A 190 -0.06 16.04 10.87
CA THR A 190 -0.88 16.92 11.72
C THR A 190 -2.21 16.28 12.10
N VAL A 191 -2.87 15.59 11.18
CA VAL A 191 -4.16 14.91 11.44
C VAL A 191 -3.97 13.69 12.35
N ASN A 192 -2.85 12.97 12.20
CA ASN A 192 -2.52 11.81 13.03
C ASN A 192 -1.55 12.16 14.16
N GLY A 193 -1.37 13.43 14.48
CA GLY A 193 -0.41 13.98 15.45
C GLY A 193 -0.57 13.50 16.89
N SER A 194 -1.61 12.71 17.20
CA SER A 194 -1.67 11.90 18.41
C SER A 194 -0.49 10.92 18.54
N LEU A 195 0.19 10.60 17.44
CA LEU A 195 1.44 9.82 17.46
C LEU A 195 2.58 10.58 18.17
N LEU A 196 2.67 11.90 18.00
CA LEU A 196 3.68 12.73 18.64
C LEU A 196 3.40 12.91 20.15
N THR A 197 2.13 13.00 20.55
CA THR A 197 1.75 13.09 21.96
C THR A 197 2.03 11.78 22.71
N ASN A 198 1.89 10.63 22.05
CA ASN A 198 2.28 9.35 22.62
C ASN A 198 3.81 9.22 22.77
N PHE A 199 4.59 9.79 21.85
CA PHE A 199 6.06 9.82 21.96
C PHE A 199 6.52 10.62 23.18
N THR A 200 5.94 11.79 23.43
CA THR A 200 6.25 12.63 24.59
C THR A 200 5.80 12.00 25.90
N SER A 201 4.74 11.18 25.90
CA SER A 201 4.30 10.47 27.10
C SER A 201 5.26 9.34 27.50
N ILE A 202 5.83 8.60 26.53
CA ILE A 202 6.81 7.54 26.81
C ILE A 202 8.07 8.12 27.48
N PHE A 203 8.56 9.27 27.03
CA PHE A 203 9.72 9.95 27.63
C PHE A 203 9.41 10.69 28.95
N LYS A 204 8.13 10.88 29.27
CA LYS A 204 7.74 11.55 30.52
C LYS A 204 7.69 10.58 31.73
N TYR A 205 7.70 9.27 31.46
CA TYR A 205 7.68 8.21 32.48
C TYR A 205 8.97 7.37 32.53
N ALA A 206 9.98 7.71 31.69
CA ALA A 206 11.35 7.20 31.74
C ALA A 206 12.25 8.16 32.51
#